data_3350c7b71bf5db3ac90ae6763dec4950
#
_entry.id   3350c7b71bf5db3ac90ae6763dec4950
#
_cell.length_a   1.000
_cell.length_b   1.000
_cell.length_c   1.000
_cell.angle_alpha   90.00
_cell.angle_beta   90.00
_cell.angle_gamma   90.00
#
_symmetry.space_group_name_H-M   'P 1'
#
loop_
_entity.id
_entity.type
_entity.pdbx_description
1 polymer ?
#
loop_
_entity_poly.entity_id
_entity_poly.type
_entity_poly.pdbx_seq_one_letter_code
_entity_poly.pdbx_strand_id
1 'polypeptide(L)'
;MSKFVAEKSFWELFPDAEIGIVVLKGIDNSDKKYAEHPEIESDLKQANAEVSKFFTSDQLSQCPVVAVWRDAFQKFKKKKGNRASIEALLSRVQKGNAVGTINPLVDIYNAVSLNYGLPVGGENADSFVGDLRLTISENGGDEFLALGDEENNPTLPGELCYLDDQGAVCRCWNWRDGQRTMLTEETKNAFLIIESV
;
A
#
# COMPACT_ATOMS: atom_id res chain seq x y z
N MET A 1 -23.25 -1.26 1.79
CA MET A 1 -22.14 -0.99 0.88
C MET A 1 -21.13 -0.19 1.68
N SER A 2 -19.96 -0.73 1.92
CA SER A 2 -18.90 -0.07 2.67
C SER A 2 -18.49 1.23 1.96
N LYS A 3 -18.10 2.24 2.71
CA LYS A 3 -17.59 3.51 2.20
C LYS A 3 -16.13 3.62 2.57
N PHE A 4 -15.36 4.36 1.78
CA PHE A 4 -14.07 4.86 2.20
C PHE A 4 -14.23 6.27 2.79
N VAL A 5 -13.59 6.50 3.94
CA VAL A 5 -13.63 7.77 4.65
C VAL A 5 -12.22 8.15 5.08
N ALA A 6 -11.64 9.18 4.48
CA ALA A 6 -10.47 9.84 5.05
C ALA A 6 -10.96 10.81 6.13
N GLU A 7 -10.67 10.50 7.39
CA GLU A 7 -11.20 11.22 8.54
C GLU A 7 -10.47 12.55 8.79
N LYS A 8 -11.08 13.40 9.62
CA LYS A 8 -10.54 14.72 9.96
C LYS A 8 -9.13 14.65 10.51
N SER A 9 -8.83 13.64 11.34
CA SER A 9 -7.50 13.41 11.93
C SER A 9 -6.40 13.22 10.87
N PHE A 10 -6.73 12.59 9.74
CA PHE A 10 -5.83 12.49 8.59
C PHE A 10 -5.60 13.84 7.92
N TRP A 11 -6.68 14.56 7.61
CA TRP A 11 -6.58 15.85 6.91
C TRP A 11 -5.93 16.94 7.75
N GLU A 12 -5.99 16.87 9.08
CA GLU A 12 -5.26 17.77 9.97
C GLU A 12 -3.73 17.58 9.90
N LEU A 13 -3.27 16.35 9.65
CA LEU A 13 -1.85 16.05 9.45
C LEU A 13 -1.36 16.32 8.03
N PHE A 14 -2.23 16.09 7.05
CA PHE A 14 -1.90 16.10 5.62
C PHE A 14 -2.95 16.85 4.81
N PRO A 15 -3.06 18.18 4.99
CA PRO A 15 -4.10 18.98 4.34
C PRO A 15 -3.96 19.04 2.81
N ASP A 16 -2.75 18.83 2.29
CA ASP A 16 -2.43 18.91 0.87
C ASP A 16 -2.32 17.52 0.20
N ALA A 17 -2.58 16.44 0.95
CA ALA A 17 -2.50 15.09 0.41
C ALA A 17 -3.56 14.86 -0.68
N GLU A 18 -3.18 14.06 -1.68
CA GLU A 18 -4.11 13.61 -2.71
C GLU A 18 -4.29 12.09 -2.62
N ILE A 19 -5.51 11.63 -2.76
CA ILE A 19 -5.88 10.21 -2.71
C ILE A 19 -6.67 9.86 -3.96
N GLY A 20 -6.11 8.99 -4.79
CA GLY A 20 -6.80 8.40 -5.93
C GLY A 20 -7.35 7.02 -5.56
N ILE A 21 -8.60 6.73 -5.93
CA ILE A 21 -9.28 5.47 -5.61
C ILE A 21 -9.84 4.83 -6.86
N VAL A 22 -9.65 3.53 -6.99
CA VAL A 22 -10.30 2.70 -8.00
C VAL A 22 -11.04 1.55 -7.31
N VAL A 23 -12.33 1.43 -7.57
CA VAL A 23 -13.16 0.31 -7.10
C VAL A 23 -13.48 -0.59 -8.27
N LEU A 24 -13.03 -1.82 -8.20
CA LEU A 24 -13.23 -2.86 -9.21
C LEU A 24 -14.29 -3.86 -8.73
N LYS A 25 -15.17 -4.28 -9.62
CA LYS A 25 -16.23 -5.24 -9.33
C LYS A 25 -16.29 -6.33 -10.37
N GLY A 26 -16.48 -7.58 -9.91
CA GLY A 26 -16.66 -8.74 -10.77
C GLY A 26 -15.40 -9.06 -11.59
N ILE A 27 -14.20 -8.73 -11.08
CA ILE A 27 -12.94 -9.04 -11.77
C ILE A 27 -12.60 -10.53 -11.70
N ASP A 28 -11.71 -10.93 -12.56
CA ASP A 28 -11.00 -12.20 -12.51
C ASP A 28 -9.51 -11.91 -12.26
N ASN A 29 -9.04 -12.26 -11.06
CA ASN A 29 -7.64 -12.05 -10.64
C ASN A 29 -6.82 -13.36 -10.69
N SER A 30 -7.32 -14.38 -11.40
CA SER A 30 -6.61 -15.66 -11.50
C SER A 30 -5.38 -15.56 -12.41
N ASP A 31 -4.43 -16.48 -12.21
CA ASP A 31 -3.19 -16.59 -13.00
C ASP A 31 -3.44 -16.78 -14.51
N LYS A 32 -4.64 -17.23 -14.91
CA LYS A 32 -5.02 -17.32 -16.32
C LYS A 32 -4.93 -15.98 -17.04
N LYS A 33 -5.06 -14.87 -16.31
CA LYS A 33 -4.97 -13.52 -16.85
C LYS A 33 -3.60 -13.17 -17.41
N TYR A 34 -2.53 -13.78 -16.95
CA TYR A 34 -1.21 -13.60 -17.55
C TYR A 34 -1.14 -14.12 -19.00
N ALA A 35 -1.83 -15.22 -19.30
CA ALA A 35 -1.89 -15.71 -20.68
C ALA A 35 -2.79 -14.86 -21.58
N GLU A 36 -3.85 -14.28 -21.03
CA GLU A 36 -4.77 -13.38 -21.75
C GLU A 36 -4.20 -11.96 -21.90
N HIS A 37 -3.40 -11.53 -20.94
CA HIS A 37 -2.83 -10.18 -20.77
C HIS A 37 -1.33 -10.23 -20.48
N PRO A 38 -0.49 -10.64 -21.44
CA PRO A 38 0.96 -10.78 -21.22
C PRO A 38 1.64 -9.42 -20.93
N GLU A 39 0.95 -8.30 -21.20
CA GLU A 39 1.40 -6.96 -20.84
C GLU A 39 1.58 -6.79 -19.32
N ILE A 40 0.83 -7.49 -18.47
CA ILE A 40 0.92 -7.37 -17.00
C ILE A 40 2.34 -7.67 -16.53
N GLU A 41 2.89 -8.82 -16.94
CA GLU A 41 4.26 -9.19 -16.56
C GLU A 41 5.30 -8.29 -17.24
N SER A 42 5.08 -7.92 -18.51
CA SER A 42 6.01 -7.05 -19.24
C SER A 42 6.06 -5.64 -18.66
N ASP A 43 4.94 -5.09 -18.23
CA ASP A 43 4.85 -3.76 -17.60
C ASP A 43 5.55 -3.74 -16.24
N LEU A 44 5.35 -4.77 -15.41
CA LEU A 44 6.07 -4.89 -14.13
C LEU A 44 7.58 -5.02 -14.37
N LYS A 45 8.00 -5.81 -15.35
CA LYS A 45 9.43 -5.94 -15.71
C LYS A 45 10.01 -4.63 -16.21
N GLN A 46 9.29 -3.91 -17.06
CA GLN A 46 9.70 -2.60 -17.55
C GLN A 46 9.80 -1.59 -16.40
N ALA A 47 8.79 -1.52 -15.52
CA ALA A 47 8.78 -0.64 -14.36
C ALA A 47 10.00 -0.89 -13.45
N ASN A 48 10.35 -2.16 -13.19
CA ASN A 48 11.57 -2.50 -12.46
C ASN A 48 12.84 -1.97 -13.15
N ALA A 49 12.93 -2.03 -14.48
CA ALA A 49 14.10 -1.55 -15.23
C ALA A 49 14.23 -0.02 -15.23
N GLU A 50 13.10 0.70 -15.23
CA GLU A 50 13.06 2.15 -15.33
C GLU A 50 13.13 2.89 -13.99
N VAL A 51 13.03 2.18 -12.87
CA VAL A 51 12.98 2.78 -11.53
C VAL A 51 14.23 3.57 -11.16
N SER A 52 15.36 3.33 -11.86
CA SER A 52 16.60 4.08 -11.67
C SER A 52 16.46 5.59 -11.87
N LYS A 53 15.44 6.06 -12.60
CA LYS A 53 15.09 7.48 -12.74
C LYS A 53 14.84 8.19 -11.41
N PHE A 54 14.49 7.45 -10.35
CA PHE A 54 14.27 7.98 -9.00
C PHE A 54 15.53 7.99 -8.13
N PHE A 55 16.63 7.34 -8.55
CA PHE A 55 17.86 7.26 -7.77
C PHE A 55 18.74 8.48 -8.03
N THR A 56 18.31 9.64 -7.55
CA THR A 56 18.99 10.93 -7.73
C THR A 56 20.08 11.22 -6.71
N SER A 57 20.28 10.32 -5.74
CA SER A 57 21.32 10.37 -4.70
C SER A 57 21.82 8.95 -4.40
N ASP A 58 23.06 8.84 -3.92
CA ASP A 58 23.63 7.58 -3.44
C ASP A 58 22.86 7.00 -2.26
N GLN A 59 22.24 7.87 -1.47
CA GLN A 59 21.37 7.48 -0.36
C GLN A 59 19.91 7.57 -0.77
N LEU A 60 19.24 6.43 -0.86
CA LEU A 60 17.81 6.35 -1.22
C LEU A 60 16.93 7.29 -0.37
N SER A 61 17.28 7.44 0.92
CA SER A 61 16.57 8.35 1.83
C SER A 61 16.61 9.82 1.46
N GLN A 62 17.55 10.22 0.62
CA GLN A 62 17.71 11.60 0.14
C GLN A 62 17.07 11.80 -1.25
N CYS A 63 16.66 10.74 -1.91
CA CYS A 63 15.91 10.85 -3.16
C CYS A 63 14.54 11.48 -2.88
N PRO A 64 14.11 12.51 -3.62
CA PRO A 64 12.86 13.24 -3.34
C PRO A 64 11.64 12.34 -3.18
N VAL A 65 11.52 11.32 -4.03
CA VAL A 65 10.45 10.31 -4.01
C VAL A 65 10.35 9.55 -2.68
N VAL A 66 11.42 9.48 -1.90
CA VAL A 66 11.46 8.82 -0.59
C VAL A 66 11.50 9.83 0.54
N ALA A 67 12.24 10.93 0.37
CA ALA A 67 12.40 11.95 1.41
C ALA A 67 11.06 12.51 1.86
N VAL A 68 10.16 12.82 0.92
CA VAL A 68 8.81 13.33 1.21
C VAL A 68 8.01 12.38 2.10
N TRP A 69 8.09 11.08 1.86
CA TRP A 69 7.43 10.06 2.70
C TRP A 69 8.09 9.90 4.06
N ARG A 70 9.40 10.01 4.14
CA ARG A 70 10.12 9.98 5.42
C ARG A 70 9.72 11.15 6.31
N ASP A 71 9.53 12.32 5.75
CA ASP A 71 9.04 13.51 6.46
C ASP A 71 7.58 13.31 6.89
N ALA A 72 6.72 12.80 6.01
CA ALA A 72 5.34 12.47 6.33
C ALA A 72 5.24 11.48 7.50
N PHE A 73 6.06 10.43 7.49
CA PHE A 73 6.11 9.42 8.54
C PHE A 73 6.66 9.92 9.90
N GLN A 74 7.14 11.17 10.01
CA GLN A 74 7.47 11.78 11.30
C GLN A 74 6.24 12.40 11.98
N LYS A 75 5.14 12.63 11.26
CA LYS A 75 3.97 13.33 11.77
C LYS A 75 3.03 12.46 12.62
N PHE A 76 3.21 11.15 12.65
CA PHE A 76 2.39 10.22 13.43
C PHE A 76 3.21 9.13 14.13
N LYS A 77 2.60 8.41 15.07
CA LYS A 77 3.28 7.35 15.82
C LYS A 77 3.57 6.15 14.95
N LYS A 78 4.79 5.61 15.04
CA LYS A 78 5.21 4.39 14.34
C LYS A 78 6.32 3.65 15.08
N LYS A 79 6.53 2.38 14.76
CA LYS A 79 7.73 1.66 15.19
C LYS A 79 8.95 2.09 14.35
N LYS A 80 10.14 1.97 14.96
CA LYS A 80 11.40 2.20 14.25
C LYS A 80 11.51 1.22 13.07
N GLY A 81 11.80 1.75 11.89
CA GLY A 81 11.95 0.96 10.66
C GLY A 81 10.70 0.90 9.79
N ASN A 82 9.53 1.30 10.29
CA ASN A 82 8.35 1.42 9.43
C ASN A 82 8.54 2.57 8.44
N ARG A 83 8.22 2.32 7.18
CA ARG A 83 8.44 3.21 6.05
C ARG A 83 7.35 3.01 4.99
N ALA A 84 7.16 4.00 4.12
CA ALA A 84 6.21 3.89 3.02
C ALA A 84 6.54 2.70 2.10
N SER A 85 5.50 2.10 1.52
CA SER A 85 5.62 0.95 0.61
C SER A 85 6.54 1.25 -0.58
N ILE A 86 6.46 2.45 -1.15
CA ILE A 86 7.34 2.85 -2.26
C ILE A 86 8.81 2.82 -1.87
N GLU A 87 9.19 3.25 -0.66
CA GLU A 87 10.57 3.12 -0.21
C GLU A 87 11.02 1.66 -0.11
N ALA A 88 10.13 0.75 0.30
CA ALA A 88 10.43 -0.67 0.36
C ALA A 88 10.66 -1.26 -1.04
N LEU A 89 9.81 -0.92 -2.02
CA LEU A 89 9.96 -1.34 -3.41
C LEU A 89 11.26 -0.81 -4.03
N LEU A 90 11.51 0.50 -3.93
CA LEU A 90 12.73 1.12 -4.46
C LEU A 90 14.00 0.55 -3.81
N SER A 91 14.00 0.33 -2.49
CA SER A 91 15.13 -0.28 -1.78
C SER A 91 15.40 -1.72 -2.24
N ARG A 92 14.36 -2.46 -2.59
CA ARG A 92 14.48 -3.83 -3.13
C ARG A 92 15.19 -3.81 -4.48
N VAL A 93 14.72 -2.95 -5.39
CA VAL A 93 15.33 -2.84 -6.75
C VAL A 93 16.74 -2.28 -6.68
N GLN A 94 17.02 -1.27 -5.85
CA GLN A 94 18.37 -0.72 -5.66
C GLN A 94 19.39 -1.78 -5.22
N LYS A 95 18.94 -2.79 -4.47
CA LYS A 95 19.77 -3.93 -4.04
C LYS A 95 19.91 -5.03 -5.10
N GLY A 96 19.42 -4.81 -6.32
CA GLY A 96 19.45 -5.78 -7.41
C GLY A 96 18.37 -6.84 -7.38
N ASN A 97 17.35 -6.70 -6.52
CA ASN A 97 16.24 -7.63 -6.42
C ASN A 97 14.99 -7.02 -7.06
N ALA A 98 14.57 -7.50 -8.21
CA ALA A 98 13.33 -7.06 -8.84
C ALA A 98 12.10 -7.31 -7.94
N VAL A 99 11.07 -6.47 -8.09
CA VAL A 99 9.73 -6.79 -7.60
C VAL A 99 9.17 -7.88 -8.50
N GLY A 100 8.91 -9.04 -7.93
CA GLY A 100 8.41 -10.22 -8.65
C GLY A 100 6.90 -10.27 -8.74
N THR A 101 6.40 -11.21 -9.53
CA THR A 101 4.98 -11.48 -9.71
C THR A 101 4.36 -12.12 -8.46
N ILE A 102 3.13 -11.74 -8.17
CA ILE A 102 2.33 -12.26 -7.05
C ILE A 102 0.97 -12.74 -7.56
N ASN A 103 0.17 -11.85 -8.10
CA ASN A 103 -1.06 -12.10 -8.85
C ASN A 103 -1.32 -10.89 -9.77
N PRO A 104 -2.19 -11.02 -10.79
CA PRO A 104 -2.34 -9.98 -11.83
C PRO A 104 -2.58 -8.57 -11.28
N LEU A 105 -3.47 -8.43 -10.30
CA LEU A 105 -3.82 -7.11 -9.77
C LEU A 105 -2.69 -6.49 -8.93
N VAL A 106 -2.01 -7.30 -8.13
CA VAL A 106 -0.84 -6.87 -7.37
C VAL A 106 0.29 -6.44 -8.30
N ASP A 107 0.50 -7.16 -9.39
CA ASP A 107 1.55 -6.84 -10.36
C ASP A 107 1.26 -5.53 -11.10
N ILE A 108 -0.02 -5.31 -11.47
CA ILE A 108 -0.47 -4.06 -12.07
C ILE A 108 -0.19 -2.88 -11.14
N TYR A 109 -0.64 -2.94 -9.87
CA TYR A 109 -0.44 -1.81 -8.98
C TYR A 109 1.03 -1.62 -8.56
N ASN A 110 1.82 -2.69 -8.46
CA ASN A 110 3.26 -2.58 -8.24
C ASN A 110 3.98 -1.91 -9.43
N ALA A 111 3.58 -2.24 -10.67
CA ALA A 111 4.08 -1.57 -11.86
C ALA A 111 3.75 -0.07 -11.84
N VAL A 112 2.51 0.30 -11.47
CA VAL A 112 2.10 1.70 -11.30
C VAL A 112 2.93 2.38 -10.22
N SER A 113 3.08 1.75 -9.05
CA SER A 113 3.88 2.28 -7.95
C SER A 113 5.32 2.58 -8.36
N LEU A 114 5.98 1.64 -9.05
CA LEU A 114 7.34 1.81 -9.55
C LEU A 114 7.44 2.86 -10.66
N ASN A 115 6.44 2.96 -11.53
CA ASN A 115 6.45 3.92 -12.64
C ASN A 115 6.31 5.36 -12.18
N TYR A 116 5.47 5.61 -11.17
CA TYR A 116 5.16 6.95 -10.69
C TYR A 116 5.91 7.33 -9.40
N GLY A 117 6.55 6.38 -8.73
CA GLY A 117 7.25 6.63 -7.47
C GLY A 117 6.29 6.95 -6.31
N LEU A 118 5.09 6.39 -6.34
CA LEU A 118 4.04 6.65 -5.34
C LEU A 118 3.63 5.34 -4.64
N PRO A 119 3.23 5.38 -3.37
CA PRO A 119 2.56 4.26 -2.72
C PRO A 119 1.28 3.93 -3.46
N VAL A 120 1.13 2.67 -3.82
CA VAL A 120 -0.10 2.10 -4.35
C VAL A 120 -0.37 0.81 -3.60
N GLY A 121 -1.59 0.62 -3.15
CA GLY A 121 -2.03 -0.56 -2.44
C GLY A 121 -3.37 -1.07 -2.95
N GLY A 122 -3.73 -2.26 -2.54
CA GLY A 122 -4.99 -2.86 -2.92
C GLY A 122 -5.48 -3.89 -1.93
N GLU A 123 -6.79 -3.91 -1.73
CA GLU A 123 -7.46 -4.75 -0.77
C GLU A 123 -8.66 -5.48 -1.39
N ASN A 124 -8.97 -6.67 -0.90
CA ASN A 124 -10.21 -7.37 -1.22
C ASN A 124 -11.38 -6.65 -0.56
N ALA A 125 -12.18 -5.93 -1.36
CA ALA A 125 -13.29 -5.13 -0.86
C ALA A 125 -14.41 -5.96 -0.19
N ASP A 126 -14.50 -7.25 -0.51
CA ASP A 126 -15.49 -8.16 0.10
C ASP A 126 -15.11 -8.56 1.53
N SER A 127 -13.86 -8.32 1.94
CA SER A 127 -13.36 -8.64 3.28
C SER A 127 -13.51 -7.48 4.27
N PHE A 128 -13.98 -6.30 3.83
CA PHE A 128 -14.21 -5.17 4.74
C PHE A 128 -15.42 -5.40 5.63
N VAL A 129 -15.28 -5.06 6.90
CA VAL A 129 -16.35 -5.05 7.89
C VAL A 129 -16.69 -3.60 8.23
N GLY A 130 -17.87 -3.13 7.78
CA GLY A 130 -18.23 -1.72 7.91
C GLY A 130 -17.49 -0.80 6.93
N ASP A 131 -17.27 0.45 7.31
CA ASP A 131 -16.60 1.45 6.48
C ASP A 131 -15.08 1.36 6.63
N LEU A 132 -14.34 1.51 5.52
CA LEU A 132 -12.89 1.64 5.54
C LEU A 132 -12.50 3.09 5.88
N ARG A 133 -11.78 3.30 6.96
CA ARG A 133 -11.42 4.62 7.47
C ARG A 133 -9.89 4.81 7.46
N LEU A 134 -9.42 5.88 6.83
CA LEU A 134 -8.06 6.37 7.00
C LEU A 134 -8.05 7.35 8.16
N THR A 135 -7.45 6.96 9.28
CA THR A 135 -7.61 7.65 10.56
C THR A 135 -6.42 7.42 11.50
N ILE A 136 -6.38 8.18 12.58
CA ILE A 136 -5.48 7.93 13.70
C ILE A 136 -6.14 6.92 14.66
N SER A 137 -5.46 5.81 14.94
CA SER A 137 -5.79 4.92 16.05
C SER A 137 -5.43 5.61 17.36
N GLU A 138 -6.42 6.26 18.00
CA GLU A 138 -6.17 7.08 19.19
C GLU A 138 -5.62 6.26 20.36
N ASN A 139 -6.22 5.11 20.62
CA ASN A 139 -5.88 4.25 21.75
C ASN A 139 -4.92 3.11 21.38
N GLY A 140 -4.73 2.86 20.09
CA GLY A 140 -4.05 1.65 19.62
C GLY A 140 -4.80 0.37 19.97
N GLY A 141 -4.18 -0.77 19.72
CA GLY A 141 -4.74 -2.07 20.08
C GLY A 141 -5.66 -2.68 19.01
N ASP A 142 -5.88 -2.01 17.88
CA ASP A 142 -6.63 -2.59 16.77
C ASP A 142 -5.91 -3.82 16.25
N GLU A 143 -6.62 -4.94 16.12
CA GLU A 143 -6.06 -6.21 15.67
C GLU A 143 -5.44 -6.07 14.28
N PHE A 144 -4.27 -6.68 14.11
CA PHE A 144 -3.56 -6.68 12.84
C PHE A 144 -2.62 -7.87 12.72
N LEU A 145 -2.89 -8.73 11.76
CA LEU A 145 -1.97 -9.79 11.34
C LEU A 145 -1.38 -9.40 9.98
N ALA A 146 -0.10 -9.03 9.96
CA ALA A 146 0.55 -8.59 8.73
C ALA A 146 0.77 -9.74 7.76
N LEU A 147 0.87 -9.44 6.47
CA LEU A 147 1.24 -10.41 5.44
C LEU A 147 2.57 -11.08 5.81
N GLY A 148 2.55 -12.42 5.91
CA GLY A 148 3.71 -13.25 6.25
C GLY A 148 4.05 -13.35 7.73
N ASP A 149 3.29 -12.72 8.62
CA ASP A 149 3.43 -12.85 10.08
C ASP A 149 2.46 -13.93 10.61
N GLU A 150 2.82 -14.54 11.74
CA GLU A 150 1.99 -15.55 12.43
C GLU A 150 1.34 -14.99 13.70
N GLU A 151 1.80 -13.84 14.17
CA GLU A 151 1.36 -13.23 15.43
C GLU A 151 0.64 -11.89 15.18
N ASN A 152 -0.38 -11.66 16.01
CA ASN A 152 -1.05 -10.36 16.04
C ASN A 152 -0.08 -9.26 16.46
N ASN A 153 0.01 -8.21 15.67
CA ASN A 153 0.84 -7.05 15.93
C ASN A 153 -0.02 -5.78 15.88
N PRO A 154 -0.76 -5.47 16.95
CA PRO A 154 -1.79 -4.44 16.95
C PRO A 154 -1.22 -3.03 16.73
N THR A 155 -2.11 -2.11 16.36
CA THR A 155 -1.78 -0.69 16.18
C THR A 155 -1.23 -0.05 17.46
N LEU A 156 -0.46 1.01 17.29
CA LEU A 156 0.02 1.83 18.41
C LEU A 156 -0.90 3.03 18.65
N PRO A 157 -1.02 3.52 19.88
CA PRO A 157 -1.69 4.79 20.15
C PRO A 157 -1.08 5.93 19.33
N GLY A 158 -1.89 6.64 18.55
CA GLY A 158 -1.46 7.73 17.69
C GLY A 158 -0.89 7.28 16.33
N GLU A 159 -1.07 6.02 15.94
CA GLU A 159 -0.68 5.50 14.64
C GLU A 159 -1.71 5.88 13.56
N LEU A 160 -1.25 6.39 12.42
CA LEU A 160 -2.08 6.56 11.24
C LEU A 160 -2.23 5.23 10.51
N CYS A 161 -3.46 4.80 10.25
CA CYS A 161 -3.74 3.49 9.64
C CYS A 161 -5.08 3.48 8.91
N TYR A 162 -5.27 2.44 8.11
CA TYR A 162 -6.58 2.08 7.57
C TYR A 162 -7.24 1.12 8.55
N LEU A 163 -8.42 1.49 9.03
CA LEU A 163 -9.24 0.69 9.96
C LEU A 163 -10.60 0.40 9.35
N ASP A 164 -11.13 -0.78 9.65
CA ASP A 164 -12.55 -1.07 9.53
C ASP A 164 -13.12 -1.46 10.92
N ASP A 165 -14.35 -1.97 11.01
CA ASP A 165 -14.95 -2.30 12.29
C ASP A 165 -14.39 -3.56 12.95
N GLN A 166 -13.53 -4.32 12.24
CA GLN A 166 -12.88 -5.51 12.78
C GLN A 166 -11.45 -5.25 13.25
N GLY A 167 -10.75 -4.27 12.68
CA GLY A 167 -9.36 -3.98 13.04
C GLY A 167 -8.60 -3.23 11.95
N ALA A 168 -7.28 -3.30 12.00
CA ALA A 168 -6.45 -2.65 11.00
C ALA A 168 -6.41 -3.45 9.68
N VAL A 169 -6.59 -2.73 8.59
CA VAL A 169 -6.47 -3.20 7.22
C VAL A 169 -5.04 -2.98 6.73
N CYS A 170 -4.53 -1.75 6.90
CA CYS A 170 -3.13 -1.42 6.62
C CYS A 170 -2.59 -0.53 7.73
N ARG A 171 -1.36 -0.81 8.21
CA ARG A 171 -0.70 -0.10 9.31
C ARG A 171 0.30 0.94 8.83
N CYS A 172 0.53 1.92 9.69
CA CYS A 172 1.43 3.05 9.44
C CYS A 172 1.17 3.64 8.05
N TRP A 173 -0.08 4.06 7.82
CA TRP A 173 -0.59 4.57 6.55
C TRP A 173 -0.48 3.51 5.44
N ASN A 174 0.60 3.49 4.67
CA ASN A 174 0.84 2.57 3.56
C ASN A 174 2.11 1.70 3.77
N TRP A 175 2.39 1.35 5.02
CA TRP A 175 3.58 0.55 5.32
C TRP A 175 3.38 -0.93 5.02
N ARG A 176 2.26 -1.52 5.48
CA ARG A 176 2.05 -2.97 5.38
C ARG A 176 0.58 -3.35 5.49
N ASP A 177 0.15 -4.21 4.57
CA ASP A 177 -1.21 -4.71 4.48
C ASP A 177 -1.43 -5.91 5.39
N GLY A 178 -2.67 -6.11 5.81
CA GLY A 178 -3.11 -7.21 6.64
C GLY A 178 -3.49 -8.45 5.82
N GLN A 179 -3.35 -9.63 6.43
CA GLN A 179 -3.72 -10.89 5.76
C GLN A 179 -5.23 -10.99 5.49
N ARG A 180 -6.06 -10.42 6.37
CA ARG A 180 -7.52 -10.54 6.31
C ARG A 180 -8.12 -9.97 5.02
N THR A 181 -7.55 -8.89 4.55
CA THR A 181 -8.06 -8.12 3.40
C THR A 181 -7.18 -8.25 2.15
N MET A 182 -6.17 -9.10 2.19
CA MET A 182 -5.22 -9.26 1.09
C MET A 182 -5.92 -9.66 -0.23
N LEU A 183 -5.36 -9.19 -1.33
CA LEU A 183 -5.74 -9.63 -2.66
C LEU A 183 -5.24 -11.05 -2.91
N THR A 184 -6.14 -11.91 -3.39
CA THR A 184 -5.84 -13.28 -3.80
C THR A 184 -6.33 -13.52 -5.22
N GLU A 185 -5.98 -14.67 -5.81
CA GLU A 185 -6.50 -15.09 -7.10
C GLU A 185 -8.04 -15.23 -7.13
N GLU A 186 -8.65 -15.42 -5.96
CA GLU A 186 -10.11 -15.55 -5.82
C GLU A 186 -10.83 -14.20 -5.67
N THR A 187 -10.10 -13.10 -5.52
CA THR A 187 -10.67 -11.76 -5.36
C THR A 187 -11.55 -11.38 -6.54
N LYS A 188 -12.79 -10.97 -6.26
CA LYS A 188 -13.78 -10.54 -7.25
C LYS A 188 -14.06 -9.03 -7.19
N ASN A 189 -13.95 -8.45 -6.03
CA ASN A 189 -14.13 -7.03 -5.84
C ASN A 189 -12.91 -6.46 -5.14
N ALA A 190 -12.30 -5.42 -5.69
CA ALA A 190 -11.09 -4.84 -5.15
C ALA A 190 -11.23 -3.33 -4.95
N PHE A 191 -10.56 -2.84 -3.93
CA PHE A 191 -10.34 -1.44 -3.64
C PHE A 191 -8.85 -1.16 -3.84
N LEU A 192 -8.53 -0.28 -4.79
CA LEU A 192 -7.15 0.17 -5.03
C LEU A 192 -7.02 1.63 -4.61
N ILE A 193 -5.87 1.96 -4.07
CA ILE A 193 -5.57 3.31 -3.60
C ILE A 193 -4.16 3.73 -4.02
N ILE A 194 -4.04 4.97 -4.48
CA ILE A 194 -2.76 5.64 -4.75
C ILE A 194 -2.73 6.93 -3.95
N GLU A 195 -1.57 7.24 -3.37
CA GLU A 195 -1.44 8.33 -2.41
C GLU A 195 -0.26 9.24 -2.74
N SER A 196 -0.45 10.53 -2.49
CA SER A 196 0.61 11.53 -2.51
C SER A 196 0.51 12.49 -1.33
N VAL A 197 1.62 13.13 -0.94
CA VAL A 197 1.76 14.09 0.18
C VAL A 197 2.50 15.34 -0.26
#